data_e3ad2b5145d4c3c041da2908a2cc82f9
#
_entry.id   e3ad2b5145d4c3c041da2908a2cc82f9
#
_cell.length_a   1.000
_cell.length_b   1.000
_cell.length_c   1.000
_cell.angle_alpha   90.00
_cell.angle_beta   90.00
_cell.angle_gamma   90.00
#
_symmetry.space_group_name_H-M   'P 1'
#
loop_
_entity.id
_entity.type
_entity.pdbx_description
1 polymer ?
#
loop_
_entity_poly.entity_id
_entity_poly.type
_entity_poly.pdbx_seq_one_letter_code
_entity_poly.pdbx_strand_id
1 'polypeptide(L)'
;AGVPEAILADGKTPTEVVDLATTAVETTGRAIATRLTADHVTAVRDHLGREHPNVTVDYDERARMLVARTPAFERPSLAATVGIVTAGTSDAIPAGEAAIIAREMGASVERVDDVGVAGIARLLDQLEELREHDVLIVAAGREGALPTVVAGLVDTPVIGLPVSTGYGYGGEGEAALLGMLQSCTALTAVNVDAGFTAGAQAALIARAVDAARDADAA
;
A
#
# COMPACT_ATOMS: atom_id res chain seq x y z
N ALA A 1 -16.26 6.50 -6.91
CA ALA A 1 -15.56 5.43 -7.66
C ALA A 1 -15.02 4.31 -6.76
N GLY A 2 -15.08 4.42 -5.43
CA GLY A 2 -14.63 3.36 -4.51
C GLY A 2 -13.16 3.39 -4.13
N VAL A 3 -12.33 4.18 -4.80
CA VAL A 3 -10.94 4.45 -4.43
C VAL A 3 -10.88 5.85 -3.84
N PRO A 4 -10.25 6.06 -2.67
CA PRO A 4 -10.11 7.39 -2.08
C PRO A 4 -9.17 8.26 -2.92
N GLU A 5 -9.40 9.55 -2.91
CA GLU A 5 -8.42 10.51 -3.39
C GLU A 5 -7.31 10.66 -2.36
N ALA A 6 -6.05 10.79 -2.82
CA ALA A 6 -4.91 11.07 -1.97
C ALA A 6 -4.13 12.29 -2.47
N ILE A 7 -3.62 13.05 -1.54
CA ILE A 7 -2.77 14.21 -1.76
C ILE A 7 -1.34 13.71 -1.97
N LEU A 8 -0.80 13.86 -3.19
CA LEU A 8 0.60 13.65 -3.47
C LEU A 8 1.38 14.90 -3.07
N ALA A 9 2.15 14.81 -1.98
CA ALA A 9 2.84 15.96 -1.42
C ALA A 9 4.14 16.35 -2.15
N ASP A 10 4.68 15.47 -2.99
CA ASP A 10 5.87 15.78 -3.80
C ASP A 10 5.65 17.06 -4.63
N GLY A 11 6.60 17.99 -4.52
CA GLY A 11 6.56 19.27 -5.22
C GLY A 11 5.59 20.31 -4.67
N LYS A 12 4.85 20.00 -3.59
CA LYS A 12 3.97 20.95 -2.92
C LYS A 12 4.62 21.62 -1.72
N THR A 13 4.20 22.82 -1.43
CA THR A 13 4.55 23.52 -0.19
C THR A 13 3.74 22.98 0.99
N PRO A 14 4.21 23.12 2.24
CA PRO A 14 3.42 22.77 3.42
C PRO A 14 2.05 23.43 3.47
N THR A 15 1.93 24.68 3.02
CA THR A 15 0.65 25.41 2.99
C THR A 15 -0.33 24.76 2.01
N GLU A 16 0.12 24.39 0.80
CA GLU A 16 -0.74 23.72 -0.19
C GLU A 16 -1.22 22.35 0.32
N VAL A 17 -0.36 21.60 1.03
CA VAL A 17 -0.77 20.31 1.62
C VAL A 17 -1.80 20.52 2.74
N VAL A 18 -1.63 21.55 3.56
CA VAL A 18 -2.61 21.94 4.61
C VAL A 18 -3.96 22.27 3.98
N ASP A 19 -4.00 23.13 2.96
CA ASP A 19 -5.25 23.56 2.30
C ASP A 19 -6.00 22.35 1.70
N LEU A 20 -5.26 21.46 1.03
CA LEU A 20 -5.83 20.25 0.44
C LEU A 20 -6.34 19.28 1.53
N ALA A 21 -5.56 19.08 2.60
CA ALA A 21 -5.95 18.19 3.70
C ALA A 21 -7.19 18.73 4.43
N THR A 22 -7.26 20.04 4.67
CA THR A 22 -8.43 20.70 5.28
C THR A 22 -9.66 20.53 4.41
N THR A 23 -9.56 20.84 3.12
CA THR A 23 -10.67 20.67 2.16
C THR A 23 -11.15 19.21 2.12
N ALA A 24 -10.24 18.24 2.11
CA ALA A 24 -10.60 16.81 2.09
C ALA A 24 -11.32 16.39 3.38
N VAL A 25 -10.85 16.83 4.54
CA VAL A 25 -11.50 16.57 5.84
C VAL A 25 -12.90 17.17 5.89
N GLU A 26 -13.06 18.41 5.43
CA GLU A 26 -14.35 19.12 5.45
C GLU A 26 -15.37 18.53 4.46
N THR A 27 -14.90 18.04 3.30
CA THR A 27 -15.80 17.54 2.24
C THR A 27 -16.12 16.06 2.34
N THR A 28 -15.15 15.24 2.78
CA THR A 28 -15.28 13.79 2.79
C THR A 28 -15.15 13.14 4.18
N GLY A 29 -14.83 13.94 5.19
CA GLY A 29 -14.53 13.46 6.55
C GLY A 29 -13.14 12.83 6.69
N ARG A 30 -12.35 12.73 5.61
CA ARG A 30 -11.04 12.10 5.61
C ARG A 30 -10.08 12.75 4.63
N ALA A 31 -8.83 13.00 5.06
CA ALA A 31 -7.71 13.31 4.17
C ALA A 31 -6.67 12.19 4.21
N ILE A 32 -6.14 11.82 3.06
CA ILE A 32 -4.99 10.92 2.91
C ILE A 32 -3.90 11.70 2.17
N ALA A 33 -2.70 11.73 2.72
CA ALA A 33 -1.55 12.37 2.08
C ALA A 33 -0.35 11.44 2.08
N THR A 34 0.37 11.38 0.97
CA THR A 34 1.54 10.53 0.78
C THR A 34 2.76 11.33 0.35
N ARG A 35 3.95 10.72 0.51
CA ARG A 35 5.27 11.31 0.21
C ARG A 35 5.55 12.61 0.98
N LEU A 36 5.05 12.66 2.21
CA LEU A 36 5.21 13.81 3.09
C LEU A 36 6.66 13.99 3.55
N THR A 37 7.05 15.25 3.72
CA THR A 37 8.24 15.65 4.49
C THR A 37 7.85 15.95 5.93
N ALA A 38 8.83 16.07 6.84
CA ALA A 38 8.59 16.45 8.23
C ALA A 38 7.87 17.82 8.34
N ASP A 39 8.21 18.77 7.47
CA ASP A 39 7.59 20.10 7.45
C ASP A 39 6.10 20.02 7.05
N HIS A 40 5.76 19.19 6.08
CA HIS A 40 4.37 18.92 5.72
C HIS A 40 3.57 18.37 6.91
N VAL A 41 4.12 17.35 7.58
CA VAL A 41 3.46 16.71 8.73
C VAL A 41 3.25 17.69 9.88
N THR A 42 4.26 18.49 10.19
CA THR A 42 4.19 19.51 11.24
C THR A 42 3.09 20.52 10.91
N ALA A 43 3.11 21.07 9.68
CA ALA A 43 2.15 22.09 9.28
C ALA A 43 0.70 21.55 9.31
N VAL A 44 0.46 20.33 8.80
CA VAL A 44 -0.88 19.72 8.81
C VAL A 44 -1.35 19.45 10.24
N ARG A 45 -0.50 18.90 11.11
CA ARG A 45 -0.85 18.64 12.50
C ARG A 45 -1.18 19.92 13.28
N ASP A 46 -0.35 20.96 13.11
CA ASP A 46 -0.53 22.24 13.80
C ASP A 46 -1.81 22.94 13.33
N HIS A 47 -2.11 22.89 12.05
CA HIS A 47 -3.31 23.52 11.48
C HIS A 47 -4.58 22.76 11.90
N LEU A 48 -4.65 21.46 11.63
CA LEU A 48 -5.83 20.67 11.98
C LEU A 48 -6.05 20.62 13.50
N GLY A 49 -4.98 20.57 14.30
CA GLY A 49 -5.10 20.61 15.76
C GLY A 49 -5.70 21.90 16.30
N ARG A 50 -5.54 23.04 15.60
CA ARG A 50 -6.12 24.33 15.99
C ARG A 50 -7.54 24.50 15.46
N GLU A 51 -7.74 24.26 14.17
CA GLU A 51 -9.00 24.58 13.47
C GLU A 51 -10.02 23.43 13.55
N HIS A 52 -9.54 22.19 13.66
CA HIS A 52 -10.36 20.97 13.70
C HIS A 52 -9.92 20.04 14.85
N PRO A 53 -10.02 20.46 16.14
CA PRO A 53 -9.43 19.74 17.27
C PRO A 53 -9.99 18.33 17.51
N ASN A 54 -11.12 17.98 16.90
CA ASN A 54 -11.71 16.65 16.98
C ASN A 54 -11.23 15.70 15.86
N VAL A 55 -10.43 16.18 14.91
CA VAL A 55 -9.85 15.36 13.84
C VAL A 55 -8.67 14.58 14.39
N THR A 56 -8.66 13.27 14.18
CA THR A 56 -7.49 12.44 14.48
C THR A 56 -6.51 12.51 13.32
N VAL A 57 -5.21 12.60 13.62
CA VAL A 57 -4.15 12.67 12.61
C VAL A 57 -3.13 11.57 12.90
N ASP A 58 -3.21 10.50 12.12
CA ASP A 58 -2.29 9.37 12.15
C ASP A 58 -1.19 9.58 11.11
N TYR A 59 0.07 9.44 11.50
CA TYR A 59 1.21 9.52 10.57
C TYR A 59 2.10 8.30 10.73
N ASP A 60 2.30 7.61 9.62
CA ASP A 60 3.31 6.56 9.48
C ASP A 60 4.58 7.18 8.88
N GLU A 61 5.61 7.30 9.72
CA GLU A 61 6.89 7.91 9.34
C GLU A 61 7.60 7.08 8.26
N ARG A 62 7.53 5.75 8.35
CA ARG A 62 8.20 4.85 7.42
C ARG A 62 7.54 4.86 6.04
N ALA A 63 6.22 4.90 5.99
CA ALA A 63 5.46 5.02 4.73
C ALA A 63 5.41 6.47 4.22
N ARG A 64 5.80 7.46 5.05
CA ARG A 64 5.67 8.89 4.77
C ARG A 64 4.23 9.29 4.42
N MET A 65 3.27 8.65 5.11
CA MET A 65 1.84 8.86 4.89
C MET A 65 1.13 9.39 6.13
N LEU A 66 0.18 10.27 5.89
CA LEU A 66 -0.70 10.81 6.91
C LEU A 66 -2.15 10.53 6.52
N VAL A 67 -2.94 10.12 7.51
CA VAL A 67 -4.39 10.01 7.38
C VAL A 67 -5.04 10.80 8.49
N ALA A 68 -5.86 11.78 8.11
CA ALA A 68 -6.67 12.57 9.04
C ALA A 68 -8.15 12.16 8.89
N ARG A 69 -8.87 12.01 10.02
CA ARG A 69 -10.28 11.58 10.02
C ARG A 69 -11.10 12.38 11.02
N THR A 70 -12.29 12.77 10.61
CA THR A 70 -13.30 13.28 11.55
C THR A 70 -13.87 12.13 12.39
N PRO A 71 -14.44 12.42 13.58
CA PRO A 71 -15.12 11.40 14.39
C PRO A 71 -16.33 10.75 13.68
N ALA A 72 -16.92 11.44 12.71
CA ALA A 72 -18.06 10.93 11.94
C ALA A 72 -17.65 10.06 10.74
N PHE A 73 -16.35 10.00 10.40
CA PHE A 73 -15.88 9.17 9.31
C PHE A 73 -15.85 7.70 9.71
N GLU A 74 -16.66 6.89 9.05
CA GLU A 74 -16.68 5.44 9.20
C GLU A 74 -15.83 4.80 8.08
N ARG A 75 -14.75 4.13 8.48
CA ARG A 75 -13.94 3.36 7.53
C ARG A 75 -14.73 2.11 7.11
N PRO A 76 -14.79 1.79 5.80
CA PRO A 76 -15.34 0.52 5.35
C PRO A 76 -14.68 -0.68 6.08
N SER A 77 -15.39 -1.80 6.19
CA SER A 77 -14.86 -3.05 6.73
C SER A 77 -15.19 -4.17 5.76
N LEU A 78 -14.19 -4.92 5.36
CA LEU A 78 -14.28 -6.11 4.51
C LEU A 78 -13.82 -7.32 5.33
N ALA A 79 -14.43 -8.48 5.11
CA ALA A 79 -13.93 -9.75 5.68
C ALA A 79 -12.70 -10.26 4.91
N ALA A 80 -12.55 -9.84 3.66
CA ALA A 80 -11.42 -10.24 2.82
C ALA A 80 -10.09 -9.63 3.28
N THR A 81 -9.01 -10.39 3.05
CA THR A 81 -7.65 -10.14 3.54
C THR A 81 -6.67 -9.81 2.43
N VAL A 82 -5.73 -8.92 2.71
CA VAL A 82 -4.62 -8.55 1.83
C VAL A 82 -3.30 -8.87 2.53
N GLY A 83 -2.51 -9.76 1.96
CA GLY A 83 -1.14 -10.00 2.41
C GLY A 83 -0.16 -9.06 1.71
N ILE A 84 0.78 -8.48 2.47
CA ILE A 84 1.85 -7.63 1.91
C ILE A 84 3.20 -8.26 2.23
N VAL A 85 3.95 -8.56 1.19
CA VAL A 85 5.22 -9.27 1.28
C VAL A 85 6.34 -8.36 0.80
N THR A 86 7.44 -8.26 1.55
CA THR A 86 8.63 -7.49 1.12
C THR A 86 9.86 -8.37 0.98
N ALA A 87 10.69 -8.09 -0.04
CA ALA A 87 11.95 -8.79 -0.24
C ALA A 87 13.00 -8.36 0.79
N GLY A 88 13.01 -7.09 1.15
CA GLY A 88 13.94 -6.52 2.12
C GLY A 88 13.37 -5.32 2.85
N THR A 89 14.12 -4.83 3.83
CA THR A 89 13.71 -3.68 4.66
C THR A 89 13.62 -2.36 3.88
N SER A 90 14.33 -2.27 2.75
CA SER A 90 14.29 -1.10 1.84
C SER A 90 12.97 -0.97 1.08
N ASP A 91 12.21 -2.06 0.95
CA ASP A 91 10.95 -2.09 0.21
C ASP A 91 9.77 -1.58 1.05
N ALA A 92 10.03 -1.25 2.31
CA ALA A 92 9.01 -0.95 3.30
C ALA A 92 8.23 0.34 3.04
N ILE A 93 8.79 1.33 2.33
CA ILE A 93 8.10 2.61 2.06
C ILE A 93 6.89 2.37 1.15
N PRO A 94 7.04 1.87 -0.10
CA PRO A 94 5.89 1.63 -0.97
C PRO A 94 4.98 0.50 -0.45
N ALA A 95 5.53 -0.50 0.24
CA ALA A 95 4.72 -1.54 0.90
C ALA A 95 3.87 -0.98 2.04
N GLY A 96 4.39 -0.02 2.81
CA GLY A 96 3.65 0.70 3.84
C GLY A 96 2.53 1.56 3.26
N GLU A 97 2.82 2.27 2.16
CA GLU A 97 1.80 3.02 1.42
C GLU A 97 0.66 2.10 0.97
N ALA A 98 0.98 0.94 0.37
CA ALA A 98 -0.01 -0.04 -0.05
C ALA A 98 -0.84 -0.56 1.13
N ALA A 99 -0.21 -0.84 2.28
CA ALA A 99 -0.88 -1.30 3.49
C ALA A 99 -1.91 -0.28 4.01
N ILE A 100 -1.52 1.00 4.07
CA ILE A 100 -2.40 2.07 4.56
C ILE A 100 -3.60 2.22 3.63
N ILE A 101 -3.38 2.25 2.33
CA ILE A 101 -4.48 2.41 1.36
C ILE A 101 -5.43 1.21 1.38
N ALA A 102 -4.91 -0.02 1.43
CA ALA A 102 -5.77 -1.21 1.52
C ALA A 102 -6.64 -1.17 2.80
N ARG A 103 -6.06 -0.79 3.95
CA ARG A 103 -6.80 -0.61 5.20
C ARG A 103 -7.84 0.51 5.12
N GLU A 104 -7.50 1.64 4.49
CA GLU A 104 -8.42 2.76 4.32
C GLU A 104 -9.59 2.45 3.39
N MET A 105 -9.45 1.44 2.56
CA MET A 105 -10.51 0.90 1.70
C MET A 105 -11.27 -0.27 2.34
N GLY A 106 -10.89 -0.67 3.56
CA GLY A 106 -11.63 -1.62 4.39
C GLY A 106 -11.04 -3.02 4.51
N ALA A 107 -9.98 -3.35 3.77
CA ALA A 107 -9.37 -4.67 3.85
C ALA A 107 -8.63 -4.90 5.18
N SER A 108 -8.67 -6.14 5.68
CA SER A 108 -7.72 -6.60 6.68
C SER A 108 -6.35 -6.77 6.03
N VAL A 109 -5.28 -6.31 6.69
CA VAL A 109 -3.94 -6.30 6.08
C VAL A 109 -2.94 -6.92 7.03
N GLU A 110 -2.28 -7.97 6.57
CA GLU A 110 -1.16 -8.63 7.24
C GLU A 110 0.15 -8.41 6.46
N ARG A 111 1.29 -8.51 7.15
CA ARG A 111 2.59 -8.23 6.54
C ARG A 111 3.58 -9.33 6.85
N VAL A 112 4.31 -9.74 5.81
CA VAL A 112 5.47 -10.63 5.88
C VAL A 112 6.66 -9.88 5.31
N ASP A 113 7.55 -9.43 6.17
CA ASP A 113 8.68 -8.59 5.79
C ASP A 113 9.99 -9.39 5.71
N ASP A 114 10.92 -8.97 4.82
CA ASP A 114 12.28 -9.48 4.69
C ASP A 114 12.37 -10.97 4.30
N VAL A 115 11.55 -11.40 3.35
CA VAL A 115 11.53 -12.77 2.81
C VAL A 115 12.08 -12.87 1.38
N GLY A 116 13.07 -12.04 1.05
CA GLY A 116 13.70 -12.01 -0.27
C GLY A 116 14.30 -13.35 -0.70
N VAL A 117 14.40 -13.55 -2.02
CA VAL A 117 14.85 -14.81 -2.65
C VAL A 117 16.30 -15.20 -2.28
N ALA A 118 17.11 -14.26 -1.83
CA ALA A 118 18.45 -14.54 -1.32
C ALA A 118 18.44 -15.43 -0.04
N GLY A 119 17.31 -15.47 0.66
CA GLY A 119 17.10 -16.35 1.80
C GLY A 119 15.79 -17.10 1.67
N ILE A 120 15.64 -17.88 0.58
CA ILE A 120 14.37 -18.50 0.15
C ILE A 120 13.69 -19.33 1.25
N ALA A 121 14.42 -19.88 2.20
CA ALA A 121 13.85 -20.62 3.32
C ALA A 121 12.87 -19.77 4.14
N ARG A 122 13.18 -18.47 4.35
CA ARG A 122 12.30 -17.56 5.08
C ARG A 122 10.94 -17.38 4.38
N LEU A 123 10.93 -17.33 3.04
CA LEU A 123 9.70 -17.30 2.27
C LEU A 123 8.92 -18.61 2.41
N LEU A 124 9.60 -19.75 2.30
CA LEU A 124 8.97 -21.07 2.39
C LEU A 124 8.34 -21.31 3.77
N ASP A 125 8.93 -20.79 4.83
CA ASP A 125 8.41 -20.88 6.20
C ASP A 125 7.08 -20.08 6.36
N GLN A 126 6.83 -19.08 5.51
CA GLN A 126 5.62 -18.25 5.53
C GLN A 126 4.56 -18.69 4.50
N LEU A 127 4.84 -19.71 3.70
CA LEU A 127 4.00 -20.03 2.54
C LEU A 127 2.56 -20.42 2.89
N GLU A 128 2.36 -21.14 3.99
CA GLU A 128 1.02 -21.52 4.46
C GLU A 128 0.18 -20.29 4.79
N GLU A 129 0.77 -19.33 5.54
CA GLU A 129 0.13 -18.07 5.89
C GLU A 129 -0.20 -17.23 4.63
N LEU A 130 0.73 -17.16 3.66
CA LEU A 130 0.52 -16.42 2.42
C LEU A 130 -0.66 -16.95 1.59
N ARG A 131 -0.92 -18.24 1.64
CA ARG A 131 -2.04 -18.88 0.91
C ARG A 131 -3.40 -18.60 1.51
N GLU A 132 -3.47 -18.15 2.75
CA GLU A 132 -4.74 -17.82 3.42
C GLU A 132 -5.30 -16.45 3.03
N HIS A 133 -4.50 -15.62 2.34
CA HIS A 133 -4.93 -14.30 1.89
C HIS A 133 -5.73 -14.35 0.59
N ASP A 134 -6.62 -13.38 0.40
CA ASP A 134 -7.45 -13.24 -0.81
C ASP A 134 -6.71 -12.57 -1.98
N VAL A 135 -5.70 -11.78 -1.67
CA VAL A 135 -4.79 -11.13 -2.62
C VAL A 135 -3.47 -10.78 -1.95
N LEU A 136 -2.39 -10.90 -2.70
CA LEU A 136 -1.04 -10.57 -2.24
C LEU A 136 -0.48 -9.36 -2.99
N ILE A 137 0.18 -8.45 -2.26
CA ILE A 137 1.05 -7.43 -2.82
C ILE A 137 2.48 -7.82 -2.46
N VAL A 138 3.33 -7.99 -3.46
CA VAL A 138 4.72 -8.42 -3.26
C VAL A 138 5.67 -7.34 -3.76
N ALA A 139 6.33 -6.66 -2.81
CA ALA A 139 7.25 -5.56 -3.08
C ALA A 139 8.70 -6.08 -3.18
N ALA A 140 9.40 -5.69 -4.23
CA ALA A 140 10.80 -6.04 -4.44
C ALA A 140 11.52 -4.99 -5.29
N GLY A 141 12.72 -4.59 -4.83
CA GLY A 141 13.69 -3.83 -5.63
C GLY A 141 14.60 -4.77 -6.43
N ARG A 142 15.86 -4.38 -6.63
CA ARG A 142 16.89 -5.13 -7.34
C ARG A 142 16.40 -5.67 -8.70
N GLU A 143 16.31 -6.98 -8.84
CA GLU A 143 15.84 -7.70 -10.03
C GLU A 143 14.36 -8.05 -10.03
N GLY A 144 13.64 -7.74 -8.94
CA GLY A 144 12.19 -8.00 -8.85
C GLY A 144 11.80 -9.47 -8.85
N ALA A 145 12.66 -10.39 -8.39
CA ALA A 145 12.42 -11.82 -8.50
C ALA A 145 11.34 -12.35 -7.54
N LEU A 146 11.21 -11.75 -6.35
CA LEU A 146 10.30 -12.26 -5.32
C LEU A 146 8.84 -12.39 -5.79
N PRO A 147 8.22 -11.41 -6.48
CA PRO A 147 6.84 -11.55 -6.96
C PRO A 147 6.63 -12.73 -7.90
N THR A 148 7.58 -12.98 -8.81
CA THR A 148 7.55 -14.14 -9.71
C THR A 148 7.61 -15.46 -8.94
N VAL A 149 8.47 -15.55 -7.92
CA VAL A 149 8.60 -16.76 -7.08
C VAL A 149 7.32 -16.98 -6.27
N VAL A 150 6.80 -15.94 -5.61
CA VAL A 150 5.54 -16.05 -4.83
C VAL A 150 4.38 -16.47 -5.75
N ALA A 151 4.21 -15.83 -6.90
CA ALA A 151 3.14 -16.16 -7.85
C ALA A 151 3.25 -17.59 -8.43
N GLY A 152 4.43 -18.22 -8.36
CA GLY A 152 4.61 -19.63 -8.72
C GLY A 152 4.33 -20.62 -7.57
N LEU A 153 4.14 -20.12 -6.35
CA LEU A 153 3.96 -20.95 -5.15
C LEU A 153 2.54 -20.88 -4.54
N VAL A 154 1.74 -19.90 -4.98
CA VAL A 154 0.37 -19.68 -4.49
C VAL A 154 -0.63 -19.68 -5.64
N ASP A 155 -1.89 -19.90 -5.34
CA ASP A 155 -3.04 -19.77 -6.26
C ASP A 155 -3.80 -18.44 -6.05
N THR A 156 -3.33 -17.64 -5.11
CA THR A 156 -3.84 -16.30 -4.78
C THR A 156 -3.40 -15.28 -5.83
N PRO A 157 -4.25 -14.31 -6.24
CA PRO A 157 -3.84 -13.20 -7.11
C PRO A 157 -2.65 -12.42 -6.52
N VAL A 158 -1.60 -12.21 -7.34
CA VAL A 158 -0.39 -11.50 -6.93
C VAL A 158 -0.22 -10.19 -7.70
N ILE A 159 -0.03 -9.09 -6.96
CA ILE A 159 0.32 -7.78 -7.48
C ILE A 159 1.78 -7.51 -7.15
N GLY A 160 2.63 -7.49 -8.17
CA GLY A 160 4.04 -7.10 -8.05
C GLY A 160 4.17 -5.59 -7.91
N LEU A 161 4.86 -5.15 -6.87
CA LEU A 161 5.19 -3.76 -6.59
C LEU A 161 6.70 -3.55 -6.76
N PRO A 162 7.16 -3.09 -7.94
CA PRO A 162 8.58 -2.76 -8.16
C PRO A 162 8.99 -1.59 -7.28
N VAL A 163 10.18 -1.67 -6.68
CA VAL A 163 10.69 -0.66 -5.76
C VAL A 163 11.98 -0.06 -6.29
N SER A 164 12.10 1.27 -6.24
CA SER A 164 13.23 2.03 -6.79
C SER A 164 14.54 1.89 -6.01
N THR A 165 14.53 1.32 -4.81
CA THR A 165 15.71 1.20 -3.93
C THR A 165 16.80 0.24 -4.43
N GLY A 166 16.61 -0.38 -5.59
CA GLY A 166 17.63 -1.16 -6.28
C GLY A 166 18.84 -0.32 -6.70
N TYR A 167 20.02 -0.95 -6.81
CA TYR A 167 21.25 -0.33 -7.27
C TYR A 167 21.91 -1.19 -8.36
N GLY A 168 22.93 -0.64 -9.02
CA GLY A 168 23.63 -1.28 -10.13
C GLY A 168 23.08 -0.83 -11.49
N TYR A 169 23.33 -1.60 -12.53
CA TYR A 169 23.01 -1.23 -13.93
C TYR A 169 21.50 -1.00 -14.15
N GLY A 170 20.65 -1.82 -13.55
CA GLY A 170 19.18 -1.66 -13.62
C GLY A 170 18.60 -1.01 -12.36
N GLY A 171 19.26 0.03 -11.83
CA GLY A 171 18.79 0.79 -10.66
C GLY A 171 17.46 1.51 -10.89
N GLU A 172 17.02 2.28 -9.88
CA GLU A 172 15.79 3.08 -9.91
C GLU A 172 14.51 2.27 -10.22
N GLY A 173 14.54 0.96 -9.90
CA GLY A 173 13.40 0.06 -10.11
C GLY A 173 13.23 -0.47 -11.53
N GLU A 174 14.08 -0.08 -12.49
CA GLU A 174 13.96 -0.53 -13.88
C GLU A 174 14.06 -2.04 -14.01
N ALA A 175 15.12 -2.64 -13.45
CA ALA A 175 15.28 -4.10 -13.49
C ALA A 175 14.16 -4.83 -12.76
N ALA A 176 13.67 -4.28 -11.63
CA ALA A 176 12.57 -4.86 -10.89
C ALA A 176 11.28 -4.86 -11.71
N LEU A 177 10.93 -3.74 -12.34
CA LEU A 177 9.75 -3.63 -13.19
C LEU A 177 9.86 -4.57 -14.40
N LEU A 178 10.99 -4.55 -15.11
CA LEU A 178 11.20 -5.41 -16.29
C LEU A 178 11.18 -6.89 -15.92
N GLY A 179 11.77 -7.27 -14.77
CA GLY A 179 11.74 -8.64 -14.26
C GLY A 179 10.32 -9.12 -13.99
N MET A 180 9.48 -8.28 -13.37
CA MET A 180 8.07 -8.60 -13.13
C MET A 180 7.28 -8.70 -14.43
N LEU A 181 7.47 -7.78 -15.38
CA LEU A 181 6.79 -7.79 -16.68
C LEU A 181 7.21 -8.98 -17.58
N GLN A 182 8.42 -9.50 -17.40
CA GLN A 182 8.93 -10.68 -18.10
C GLN A 182 8.59 -12.00 -17.38
N SER A 183 7.87 -11.94 -16.27
CA SER A 183 7.48 -13.14 -15.52
C SER A 183 6.62 -14.07 -16.38
N CYS A 184 6.88 -15.38 -16.29
CA CYS A 184 6.04 -16.41 -16.90
C CYS A 184 4.92 -16.91 -15.97
N THR A 185 4.84 -16.38 -14.73
CA THR A 185 3.77 -16.69 -13.77
C THR A 185 2.61 -15.71 -13.91
N ALA A 186 1.45 -16.06 -13.34
CA ALA A 186 0.27 -15.20 -13.31
C ALA A 186 0.51 -14.01 -12.32
N LEU A 187 1.16 -12.96 -12.81
CA LEU A 187 1.59 -11.80 -12.05
C LEU A 187 1.09 -10.51 -12.72
N THR A 188 0.45 -9.64 -11.97
CA THR A 188 0.15 -8.26 -12.37
C THR A 188 1.19 -7.34 -11.77
N ALA A 189 1.78 -6.42 -12.52
CA ALA A 189 2.71 -5.44 -11.98
C ALA A 189 2.13 -4.02 -12.05
N VAL A 190 2.37 -3.23 -11.00
CA VAL A 190 2.12 -1.78 -10.99
C VAL A 190 3.40 -1.03 -11.39
N ASN A 191 3.34 0.29 -11.50
CA ASN A 191 4.53 1.11 -11.76
C ASN A 191 5.48 1.12 -10.55
N VAL A 192 6.73 1.55 -10.78
CA VAL A 192 7.75 1.67 -9.72
C VAL A 192 7.25 2.59 -8.60
N ASP A 193 7.43 2.18 -7.35
CA ASP A 193 7.00 2.87 -6.12
C ASP A 193 5.51 3.25 -6.08
N ALA A 194 4.67 2.57 -6.84
CA ALA A 194 3.24 2.84 -6.90
C ALA A 194 2.46 2.09 -5.79
N GLY A 195 2.87 2.27 -4.55
CA GLY A 195 2.24 1.62 -3.39
C GLY A 195 0.76 1.95 -3.26
N PHE A 196 0.38 3.22 -3.48
CA PHE A 196 -1.02 3.63 -3.52
C PHE A 196 -1.84 2.80 -4.52
N THR A 197 -1.33 2.66 -5.75
CA THR A 197 -2.03 1.91 -6.81
C THR A 197 -2.14 0.42 -6.45
N ALA A 198 -1.06 -0.18 -5.93
CA ALA A 198 -1.06 -1.57 -5.49
C ALA A 198 -2.09 -1.81 -4.37
N GLY A 199 -2.09 -0.96 -3.34
CA GLY A 199 -3.04 -1.05 -2.23
C GLY A 199 -4.49 -0.87 -2.67
N ALA A 200 -4.74 0.11 -3.55
CA ALA A 200 -6.08 0.35 -4.09
C ALA A 200 -6.57 -0.84 -4.95
N GLN A 201 -5.72 -1.38 -5.81
CA GLN A 201 -6.06 -2.53 -6.65
C GLN A 201 -6.33 -3.78 -5.80
N ALA A 202 -5.49 -4.06 -4.80
CA ALA A 202 -5.71 -5.16 -3.87
C ALA A 202 -7.04 -5.02 -3.11
N ALA A 203 -7.35 -3.83 -2.62
CA ALA A 203 -8.61 -3.60 -1.93
C ALA A 203 -9.84 -3.70 -2.84
N LEU A 204 -9.72 -3.39 -4.14
CA LEU A 204 -10.80 -3.63 -5.11
C LEU A 204 -11.02 -5.12 -5.35
N ILE A 205 -9.95 -5.93 -5.42
CA ILE A 205 -10.03 -7.39 -5.51
C ILE A 205 -10.67 -7.94 -4.24
N ALA A 206 -10.17 -7.55 -3.06
CA ALA A 206 -10.71 -7.95 -1.77
C ALA A 206 -12.22 -7.65 -1.66
N ARG A 207 -12.66 -6.48 -2.11
CA ARG A 207 -14.09 -6.12 -2.13
C ARG A 207 -14.92 -7.02 -3.06
N ALA A 208 -14.36 -7.40 -4.21
CA ALA A 208 -15.06 -8.30 -5.13
C ALA A 208 -15.20 -9.71 -4.54
N VAL A 209 -14.18 -10.19 -3.83
CA VAL A 209 -14.22 -11.47 -3.10
C VAL A 209 -15.25 -11.42 -1.96
N ASP A 210 -15.24 -10.35 -1.18
CA ASP A 210 -16.17 -10.14 -0.08
C ASP A 210 -17.63 -10.17 -0.58
N ALA A 211 -17.92 -9.42 -1.63
CA ALA A 211 -19.25 -9.39 -2.24
C ALA A 211 -19.69 -10.75 -2.81
N ALA A 212 -18.77 -11.55 -3.32
CA ALA A 212 -19.07 -12.91 -3.81
C ALA A 212 -19.42 -13.86 -2.65
N ARG A 213 -18.68 -13.78 -1.54
CA ARG A 213 -18.95 -14.57 -0.33
C ARG A 213 -20.32 -14.24 0.28
N ASP A 214 -20.67 -12.95 0.32
CA ASP A 214 -21.98 -12.52 0.82
C ASP A 214 -23.14 -13.04 -0.06
N ALA A 215 -22.93 -13.07 -1.38
CA ALA A 215 -23.91 -13.58 -2.33
C ALA A 215 -24.13 -15.11 -2.21
N ASP A 216 -23.07 -15.88 -1.88
CA ASP A 216 -23.14 -17.32 -1.67
C ASP A 216 -23.77 -17.69 -0.31
N ALA A 217 -23.76 -16.76 0.66
CA ALA A 217 -24.33 -16.95 1.99
C ALA A 217 -25.81 -16.58 2.09
N ALA A 218 -26.40 -15.93 1.07
CA ALA A 218 -27.77 -15.43 1.02
C ALA A 218 -28.71 -16.38 0.29
#